data_6bf14fd881544b4bcf90bd58616c552b
#
_entry.id   6bf14fd881544b4bcf90bd58616c552b
#
_cell.length_a   1.000
_cell.length_b   1.000
_cell.length_c   1.000
_cell.angle_alpha   90.00
_cell.angle_beta   90.00
_cell.angle_gamma   90.00
#
_symmetry.space_group_name_H-M   'P 1'
#
loop_
_entity.id
_entity.type
_entity.pdbx_description
1 polymer ?
#
loop_
_entity_poly.entity_id
_entity_poly.type
_entity_poly.pdbx_seq_one_letter_code
_entity_poly.pdbx_strand_id
1 'polypeptide(L)'
;MQPLYTALKVHNEIELCEVNNPECKKKIEQELLKSRISYYIRWPKPSIFSRKKYVCIICVNDNARDEAESVVRSICDESGYNVRFILKKFPNNYL
;
A
#
# COMPACT_ATOMS: atom_id res chain seq x y z
N MET A 1 -20.80 -3.35 0.66
CA MET A 1 -20.76 -2.64 -0.50
C MET A 1 -19.38 -2.29 -0.91
N GLN A 2 -19.11 -2.32 -2.14
CA GLN A 2 -17.81 -2.12 -2.58
C GLN A 2 -17.51 -0.70 -2.77
N PRO A 3 -16.45 -0.24 -2.24
CA PRO A 3 -16.09 1.15 -2.44
C PRO A 3 -15.81 1.43 -3.88
N LEU A 4 -16.23 2.57 -4.33
CA LEU A 4 -16.03 2.90 -5.69
C LEU A 4 -14.59 2.99 -6.08
N TYR A 5 -13.77 3.52 -5.22
CA TYR A 5 -12.39 3.69 -5.60
C TYR A 5 -11.65 2.38 -5.74
N THR A 6 -12.13 1.30 -5.16
CA THR A 6 -11.46 0.04 -5.37
C THR A 6 -11.87 -0.58 -6.68
N ALA A 7 -12.98 -0.16 -7.24
CA ALA A 7 -13.40 -0.68 -8.51
C ALA A 7 -12.86 0.13 -9.65
N LEU A 8 -12.41 1.33 -9.39
CA LEU A 8 -11.91 2.16 -10.47
C LEU A 8 -10.48 1.82 -10.78
N LYS A 9 -10.14 1.90 -12.04
CA LYS A 9 -8.78 1.69 -12.39
C LYS A 9 -7.99 2.88 -12.02
N VAL A 10 -6.88 2.64 -11.44
CA VAL A 10 -6.00 3.72 -11.03
C VAL A 10 -4.92 3.84 -12.09
N HIS A 11 -4.97 4.90 -12.85
CA HIS A 11 -4.06 5.03 -13.94
C HIS A 11 -2.65 5.41 -13.53
N ASN A 12 -2.48 6.17 -12.50
CA ASN A 12 -1.16 6.56 -12.06
C ASN A 12 -0.86 5.96 -10.72
N GLU A 13 -0.99 4.68 -10.66
CA GLU A 13 -0.80 3.96 -9.43
C GLU A 13 0.66 3.77 -9.13
N ILE A 14 1.06 3.92 -7.89
CA ILE A 14 2.40 3.60 -7.47
C ILE A 14 2.35 2.60 -6.34
N GLU A 15 3.40 1.84 -6.20
CA GLU A 15 3.55 0.94 -5.07
C GLU A 15 4.17 1.74 -3.95
N LEU A 16 3.40 2.01 -2.94
CA LEU A 16 3.86 2.84 -1.86
C LEU A 16 4.81 2.12 -0.93
N CYS A 17 4.40 1.01 -0.41
CA CYS A 17 5.23 0.30 0.56
C CYS A 17 4.81 -1.16 0.67
N GLU A 18 5.74 -1.93 1.17
CA GLU A 18 5.54 -3.35 1.40
C GLU A 18 5.38 -3.54 2.90
N VAL A 19 4.36 -4.26 3.30
CA VAL A 19 4.04 -4.45 4.70
C VAL A 19 4.00 -5.93 5.01
N ASN A 20 4.66 -6.33 6.07
CA ASN A 20 4.71 -7.75 6.42
C ASN A 20 4.09 -8.05 7.77
N ASN A 21 3.21 -7.19 8.21
CA ASN A 21 2.57 -7.38 9.52
C ASN A 21 1.10 -7.03 9.38
N PRO A 22 0.19 -7.94 9.72
CA PRO A 22 -1.23 -7.65 9.53
C PRO A 22 -1.76 -6.50 10.38
N GLU A 23 -1.20 -6.32 11.55
CA GLU A 23 -1.65 -5.21 12.38
C GLU A 23 -1.20 -3.89 11.81
N CYS A 24 0.01 -3.85 11.29
CA CYS A 24 0.51 -2.66 10.64
C CYS A 24 -0.33 -2.33 9.42
N LYS A 25 -0.66 -3.33 8.64
CA LYS A 25 -1.49 -3.14 7.47
C LYS A 25 -2.83 -2.52 7.84
N LYS A 26 -3.46 -3.06 8.87
CA LYS A 26 -4.74 -2.57 9.30
C LYS A 26 -4.67 -1.11 9.74
N LYS A 27 -3.62 -0.79 10.46
CA LYS A 27 -3.46 0.57 10.92
C LYS A 27 -3.26 1.53 9.75
N ILE A 28 -2.47 1.13 8.78
CA ILE A 28 -2.24 1.96 7.62
C ILE A 28 -3.54 2.17 6.86
N GLU A 29 -4.31 1.10 6.69
CA GLU A 29 -5.58 1.22 5.99
C GLU A 29 -6.50 2.20 6.68
N GLN A 30 -6.57 2.11 8.00
CA GLN A 30 -7.43 3.01 8.75
C GLN A 30 -7.00 4.45 8.60
N GLU A 31 -5.72 4.70 8.66
CA GLU A 31 -5.25 6.07 8.56
C GLU A 31 -5.37 6.63 7.16
N LEU A 32 -5.17 5.80 6.16
CA LEU A 32 -5.38 6.27 4.79
C LEU A 32 -6.84 6.61 4.55
N LEU A 33 -7.75 5.81 5.09
CA LEU A 33 -9.15 6.10 4.96
C LEU A 33 -9.53 7.39 5.68
N LYS A 34 -8.95 7.62 6.84
CA LYS A 34 -9.22 8.85 7.55
C LYS A 34 -8.74 10.05 6.76
N SER A 35 -7.68 9.90 6.03
CA SER A 35 -7.13 10.97 5.22
C SER A 35 -7.78 11.03 3.85
N ARG A 36 -8.75 10.17 3.62
CA ARG A 36 -9.46 10.12 2.33
C ARG A 36 -8.54 9.84 1.16
N ILE A 37 -7.57 8.97 1.40
CA ILE A 37 -6.66 8.55 0.35
C ILE A 37 -7.10 7.18 -0.13
N SER A 38 -7.38 7.07 -1.40
CA SER A 38 -7.74 5.78 -1.99
C SER A 38 -6.52 4.91 -2.07
N TYR A 39 -6.68 3.64 -1.79
CA TYR A 39 -5.56 2.73 -1.84
C TYR A 39 -6.01 1.38 -2.38
N TYR A 40 -5.04 0.55 -2.70
CA TYR A 40 -5.30 -0.76 -3.25
C TYR A 40 -4.25 -1.70 -2.68
N ILE A 41 -4.64 -2.89 -2.29
CA ILE A 41 -3.73 -3.85 -1.73
C ILE A 41 -3.41 -4.91 -2.78
N ARG A 42 -2.13 -5.13 -3.01
CA ARG A 42 -1.69 -6.12 -3.93
C ARG A 42 -0.97 -7.21 -3.16
N TRP A 43 -1.32 -8.44 -3.43
CA TRP A 43 -0.72 -9.57 -2.75
C TRP A 43 0.23 -10.25 -3.74
N PRO A 44 1.53 -10.13 -3.53
CA PRO A 44 2.46 -10.77 -4.45
C PRO A 44 2.32 -12.27 -4.37
N LYS A 45 2.58 -12.94 -5.45
CA LYS A 45 2.52 -14.36 -5.47
C LYS A 45 3.65 -14.93 -4.66
N PRO A 46 3.40 -15.92 -3.83
CA PRO A 46 4.48 -16.50 -3.05
C PRO A 46 5.38 -17.29 -3.97
N SER A 47 6.65 -17.24 -3.67
CA SER A 47 7.61 -18.02 -4.38
C SER A 47 7.53 -19.45 -3.90
N ILE A 48 7.98 -20.37 -4.69
CA ILE A 48 8.00 -21.75 -4.31
C ILE A 48 8.83 -21.94 -3.07
N PHE A 49 9.89 -21.22 -2.94
CA PHE A 49 10.76 -21.35 -1.82
C PHE A 49 10.37 -20.50 -0.64
N SER A 50 9.42 -19.61 -0.78
CA SER A 50 9.08 -18.78 0.32
C SER A 50 7.98 -19.42 1.11
N ARG A 51 8.15 -19.49 2.39
CA ARG A 51 7.19 -20.06 3.21
C ARG A 51 6.16 -19.05 3.45
N LYS A 52 5.08 -19.32 3.78
CA LYS A 52 4.02 -18.50 4.09
C LYS A 52 4.30 -17.20 4.71
N LYS A 53 4.95 -16.30 4.08
CA LYS A 53 5.23 -15.03 4.62
C LYS A 53 4.07 -14.11 4.38
N TYR A 54 3.69 -13.36 5.39
CA TYR A 54 2.65 -12.35 5.23
C TYR A 54 3.31 -11.12 4.60
N VAL A 55 2.95 -10.84 3.38
CA VAL A 55 3.50 -9.68 2.68
C VAL A 55 2.44 -9.11 1.78
N CYS A 56 2.22 -7.82 1.88
CA CYS A 56 1.32 -7.15 0.95
C CYS A 56 1.93 -5.84 0.54
N ILE A 57 1.49 -5.32 -0.59
CA ILE A 57 1.96 -4.06 -1.11
C ILE A 57 0.79 -3.11 -1.15
N ILE A 58 0.97 -1.95 -0.55
CA ILE A 58 -0.06 -0.94 -0.54
C ILE A 58 0.22 0.01 -1.67
N CYS A 59 -0.76 0.18 -2.54
CA CYS A 59 -0.63 1.04 -3.71
C CYS A 59 -1.56 2.21 -3.59
N VAL A 60 -1.13 3.37 -4.04
CA VAL A 60 -1.95 4.56 -4.01
C VAL A 60 -1.77 5.29 -5.33
N ASN A 61 -2.59 6.28 -5.54
CA ASN A 61 -2.49 7.10 -6.73
C ASN A 61 -1.24 7.97 -6.60
N ASP A 62 -0.58 8.18 -7.71
CA ASP A 62 0.66 8.95 -7.72
C ASP A 62 0.48 10.34 -7.12
N ASN A 63 -0.64 10.99 -7.37
CA ASN A 63 -0.81 12.33 -6.86
C ASN A 63 -1.12 12.35 -5.36
N ALA A 64 -1.33 11.21 -4.73
CA ALA A 64 -1.49 11.13 -3.29
C ALA A 64 -0.26 10.57 -2.63
N ARG A 65 0.81 10.36 -3.38
CA ARG A 65 1.98 9.67 -2.88
C ARG A 65 2.60 10.36 -1.66
N ASP A 66 2.80 11.66 -1.75
CA ASP A 66 3.48 12.35 -0.66
C ASP A 66 2.67 12.32 0.62
N GLU A 67 1.39 12.51 0.49
CA GLU A 67 0.54 12.48 1.67
C GLU A 67 0.47 11.07 2.24
N ALA A 68 0.33 10.08 1.38
CA ALA A 68 0.28 8.71 1.83
C ALA A 68 1.57 8.29 2.50
N GLU A 69 2.70 8.70 1.93
CA GLU A 69 3.98 8.39 2.53
C GLU A 69 4.08 9.00 3.92
N SER A 70 3.63 10.22 4.07
CA SER A 70 3.67 10.89 5.36
C SER A 70 2.83 10.16 6.39
N VAL A 71 1.66 9.69 5.98
CA VAL A 71 0.79 8.95 6.88
C VAL A 71 1.48 7.68 7.36
N VAL A 72 2.08 6.94 6.44
CA VAL A 72 2.72 5.70 6.81
C VAL A 72 3.94 5.93 7.70
N ARG A 73 4.70 6.96 7.41
CA ARG A 73 5.86 7.25 8.22
C ARG A 73 5.47 7.61 9.65
N SER A 74 4.38 8.34 9.79
CA SER A 74 3.88 8.66 11.13
C SER A 74 3.50 7.43 11.90
N ILE A 75 2.86 6.49 11.24
CA ILE A 75 2.46 5.25 11.88
C ILE A 75 3.69 4.48 12.34
N CYS A 76 4.70 4.41 11.49
CA CYS A 76 5.90 3.69 11.83
C CYS A 76 6.61 4.35 13.01
N ASP A 77 6.64 5.67 13.03
CA ASP A 77 7.29 6.38 14.12
C ASP A 77 6.56 6.17 15.43
N GLU A 78 5.25 6.19 15.39
CA GLU A 78 4.48 6.06 16.61
C GLU A 78 4.42 4.66 17.14
N SER A 79 4.34 3.71 16.25
CA SER A 79 4.11 2.34 16.64
C SER A 79 5.33 1.44 16.57
N GLY A 80 6.39 1.92 15.99
CA GLY A 80 7.58 1.12 15.86
C GLY A 80 7.52 0.07 14.78
N TYR A 81 6.53 0.13 13.91
CA TYR A 81 6.44 -0.82 12.81
C TYR A 81 7.47 -0.48 11.75
N ASN A 82 7.89 -1.49 11.03
CA ASN A 82 8.81 -1.30 9.93
C ASN A 82 8.14 -1.67 8.64
N VAL A 83 8.18 -0.77 7.67
CA VAL A 83 7.69 -1.07 6.34
C VAL A 83 8.80 -0.72 5.36
N ARG A 84 8.77 -1.35 4.22
CA ARG A 84 9.75 -1.06 3.20
C ARG A 84 9.09 -0.17 2.16
N PHE A 85 9.52 1.07 2.05
CA PHE A 85 8.97 1.98 1.08
C PHE A 85 9.49 1.64 -0.30
N ILE A 86 8.60 1.55 -1.25
CA ILE A 86 8.95 1.23 -2.62
C ILE A 86 8.92 2.49 -3.47
N LEU A 87 7.84 3.22 -3.38
CA LEU A 87 7.66 4.50 -4.07
C LEU A 87 7.95 4.42 -5.56
N LYS A 88 7.46 3.36 -6.18
CA LYS A 88 7.74 3.13 -7.55
C LYS A 88 6.49 3.00 -8.35
N LYS A 89 6.45 3.59 -9.53
CA LYS A 89 5.29 3.44 -10.37
C LYS A 89 5.23 2.04 -10.92
N PHE A 90 4.03 1.58 -11.13
CA PHE A 90 3.84 0.33 -11.81
C PHE A 90 4.39 0.46 -13.19
N PRO A 91 5.01 -0.56 -13.69
CA PRO A 91 5.46 -0.53 -15.07
C PRO A 91 4.25 -0.71 -15.94
N ASN A 92 3.97 0.26 -16.71
CA ASN A 92 2.85 0.20 -17.59
C ASN A 92 3.21 -0.03 -18.98
N ASN A 93 4.13 -0.86 -19.15
CA ASN A 93 4.63 -1.06 -20.46
C ASN A 93 3.74 -1.86 -21.28
N TYR A 94 2.77 -2.45 -20.73
CA TYR A 94 1.92 -3.24 -21.51
C TYR A 94 0.90 -2.42 -22.24
N LEU A 95 0.99 -1.20 -22.17
CA LEU A 95 0.05 -0.37 -22.86
C LEU A 95 0.26 -0.38 -24.33
#